data_c75c7ea6eadf0267172ca77325dbdc4c
#
_entry.id   c75c7ea6eadf0267172ca77325dbdc4c
#
_cell.length_a   1.000
_cell.length_b   1.000
_cell.length_c   1.000
_cell.angle_alpha   90.00
_cell.angle_beta   90.00
_cell.angle_gamma   90.00
#
_symmetry.space_group_name_H-M   'P 1'
#
loop_
_entity.id
_entity.type
_entity.pdbx_description
1 polymer ?
#
loop_
_entity_poly.entity_id
_entity_poly.type
_entity_poly.pdbx_seq_one_letter_code
_entity_poly.pdbx_strand_id
1 'polypeptide(L)'
;MMNTEGNNGNKPLGLWNVVSIGIGAMVGAGIFALLGQAALLMEASTWVAFAFGGIVAMFSGYAYARLGASYPSNGGIIDFFRRGLGNGVFSLALSLLYLLTLAVSIAMVARAFGAYAVQFLHEGSQEEHLILLYALGIIAVMTLFNSLSNHAVGRLEVILVGIKMMILLLLIIAGVWSLQPAHISVSAPPSSGAFFSCIGITFLAYAGFGMMANAADKVKDPQVIMPRAFLVAIGVTTLLYISLALVVLSDVSALELEKYADTAVAQAASPLLGHVGYVIVVIGALLATASAINANLFAVFNIMDNMGSERELPKLMNKSLWRQSTWGNIIVVVLIMLMTAALNLGSLASVASATFLICYLAVFVVAIRLRHDIHASLPILIVGTLVMLLVIVGFIYSLWSQGSRALIWIIGSLLLSLIVAMVMKRNKTV
;
A
#
# COMPACT_ATOMS: atom_id res chain seq x y z
N MET A 1 -33.01 -39.59 12.62
CA MET A 1 -32.39 -38.54 13.46
C MET A 1 -31.19 -38.03 12.72
N MET A 2 -31.35 -36.98 11.95
CA MET A 2 -30.26 -36.31 11.22
C MET A 2 -29.52 -35.37 12.18
N ASN A 3 -28.24 -35.66 12.41
CA ASN A 3 -27.33 -34.76 13.13
C ASN A 3 -27.14 -33.50 12.30
N THR A 4 -27.73 -32.41 12.75
CA THR A 4 -27.37 -31.05 12.35
C THR A 4 -26.14 -30.63 13.12
N GLU A 5 -24.96 -31.10 12.69
CA GLU A 5 -23.71 -30.51 13.13
C GLU A 5 -23.60 -29.08 12.57
N GLY A 6 -23.46 -28.17 13.49
CA GLY A 6 -23.52 -26.73 13.27
C GLY A 6 -22.52 -26.24 12.24
N ASN A 7 -23.05 -25.75 11.16
CA ASN A 7 -22.39 -24.85 10.24
C ASN A 7 -22.10 -23.53 10.98
N ASN A 8 -20.90 -23.40 11.55
CA ASN A 8 -20.35 -22.11 11.99
C ASN A 8 -20.08 -21.25 10.75
N GLY A 9 -21.11 -21.01 9.94
CA GLY A 9 -21.09 -20.16 8.78
C GLY A 9 -20.63 -18.77 9.19
N ASN A 10 -19.53 -18.32 8.61
CA ASN A 10 -19.02 -16.96 8.72
C ASN A 10 -20.19 -15.99 8.55
N LYS A 11 -20.53 -15.27 9.63
CA LYS A 11 -21.53 -14.19 9.54
C LYS A 11 -21.06 -13.21 8.46
N PRO A 12 -21.96 -12.78 7.56
CA PRO A 12 -21.56 -11.85 6.50
C PRO A 12 -20.99 -10.55 7.10
N LEU A 13 -19.98 -10.00 6.44
CA LEU A 13 -19.31 -8.79 6.89
C LEU A 13 -20.22 -7.58 6.80
N GLY A 14 -20.33 -6.83 7.90
CA GLY A 14 -21.04 -5.55 7.98
C GLY A 14 -20.12 -4.37 7.60
N LEU A 15 -20.70 -3.16 7.57
CA LEU A 15 -20.02 -1.93 7.23
C LEU A 15 -18.69 -1.73 8.00
N TRP A 16 -18.76 -1.80 9.32
CA TRP A 16 -17.58 -1.54 10.16
C TRP A 16 -16.48 -2.58 10.02
N ASN A 17 -16.83 -3.83 9.70
CA ASN A 17 -15.82 -4.87 9.43
C ASN A 17 -15.03 -4.53 8.15
N VAL A 18 -15.73 -4.09 7.09
CA VAL A 18 -15.09 -3.69 5.84
C VAL A 18 -14.27 -2.41 6.02
N VAL A 19 -14.80 -1.42 6.76
CA VAL A 19 -14.07 -0.18 7.12
C VAL A 19 -12.78 -0.52 7.88
N SER A 20 -12.84 -1.43 8.85
CA SER A 20 -11.65 -1.85 9.62
C SER A 20 -10.59 -2.54 8.76
N ILE A 21 -11.01 -3.36 7.77
CA ILE A 21 -10.08 -3.95 6.79
C ILE A 21 -9.38 -2.84 6.00
N GLY A 22 -10.14 -1.85 5.51
CA GLY A 22 -9.57 -0.72 4.76
C GLY A 22 -8.61 0.14 5.58
N ILE A 23 -9.04 0.58 6.76
CA ILE A 23 -8.19 1.39 7.66
C ILE A 23 -6.95 0.57 8.06
N GLY A 24 -7.13 -0.70 8.42
CA GLY A 24 -6.02 -1.57 8.81
C GLY A 24 -4.96 -1.74 7.73
N ALA A 25 -5.38 -1.85 6.47
CA ALA A 25 -4.50 -1.97 5.33
C ALA A 25 -3.81 -0.64 4.95
N MET A 26 -4.51 0.49 5.04
CA MET A 26 -3.95 1.82 4.79
C MET A 26 -3.03 2.26 5.93
N VAL A 27 -3.53 2.22 7.18
CA VAL A 27 -2.79 2.62 8.38
C VAL A 27 -1.86 1.49 8.83
N GLY A 28 -0.87 1.22 8.03
CA GLY A 28 0.16 0.23 8.27
C GLY A 28 1.50 0.84 7.92
N ALA A 29 2.11 0.26 6.91
CA ALA A 29 3.37 0.72 6.37
C ALA A 29 3.31 2.15 5.78
N GLY A 30 2.17 2.54 5.20
CA GLY A 30 2.05 3.78 4.45
C GLY A 30 2.50 5.01 5.24
N ILE A 31 1.88 5.27 6.38
CA ILE A 31 2.18 6.49 7.14
C ILE A 31 3.54 6.43 7.84
N PHE A 32 3.90 5.28 8.42
CA PHE A 32 5.18 5.14 9.13
C PHE A 32 6.39 5.19 8.19
N ALA A 33 6.25 4.70 6.95
CA ALA A 33 7.33 4.68 5.97
C ALA A 33 7.39 5.95 5.11
N LEU A 34 6.24 6.59 4.83
CA LEU A 34 6.17 7.59 3.76
C LEU A 34 6.04 9.02 4.26
N LEU A 35 5.62 9.26 5.53
CA LEU A 35 5.42 10.62 6.02
C LEU A 35 6.72 11.42 5.95
N GLY A 36 7.83 10.88 6.45
CA GLY A 36 9.10 11.58 6.41
C GLY A 36 9.64 11.73 4.99
N GLN A 37 9.47 10.73 4.12
CA GLN A 37 9.84 10.83 2.71
C GLN A 37 9.03 11.92 1.97
N ALA A 38 7.75 12.06 2.29
CA ALA A 38 6.91 13.14 1.79
C ALA A 38 7.35 14.51 2.34
N ALA A 39 7.73 14.55 3.62
CA ALA A 39 8.15 15.76 4.30
C ALA A 39 9.50 16.30 3.75
N LEU A 40 10.40 15.44 3.30
CA LEU A 40 11.63 15.85 2.60
C LEU A 40 11.34 16.59 1.28
N LEU A 41 10.17 16.40 0.67
CA LEU A 41 9.80 17.02 -0.60
C LEU A 41 9.05 18.35 -0.43
N MET A 42 8.22 18.48 0.61
CA MET A 42 7.31 19.60 0.76
C MET A 42 7.36 20.28 2.14
N GLU A 43 8.20 19.82 3.04
CA GLU A 43 8.37 20.38 4.39
C GLU A 43 7.00 20.70 5.05
N ALA A 44 6.80 21.93 5.52
CA ALA A 44 5.57 22.40 6.15
C ALA A 44 4.29 22.18 5.31
N SER A 45 4.40 22.01 3.99
CA SER A 45 3.27 21.84 3.08
C SER A 45 2.86 20.36 2.88
N THR A 46 3.52 19.39 3.53
CA THR A 46 3.28 17.94 3.34
C THR A 46 1.84 17.54 3.66
N TRP A 47 1.21 18.15 4.64
CA TRP A 47 -0.20 17.89 4.97
C TRP A 47 -1.15 18.16 3.78
N VAL A 48 -0.81 19.16 2.94
CA VAL A 48 -1.57 19.46 1.71
C VAL A 48 -1.48 18.30 0.73
N ALA A 49 -0.29 17.69 0.58
CA ALA A 49 -0.12 16.54 -0.30
C ALA A 49 -0.91 15.31 0.22
N PHE A 50 -0.98 15.08 1.53
CA PHE A 50 -1.87 14.06 2.08
C PHE A 50 -3.35 14.34 1.81
N ALA A 51 -3.80 15.60 1.89
CA ALA A 51 -5.17 15.97 1.54
C ALA A 51 -5.46 15.68 0.06
N PHE A 52 -4.59 16.11 -0.87
CA PHE A 52 -4.74 15.82 -2.29
C PHE A 52 -4.61 14.33 -2.62
N GLY A 53 -3.66 13.62 -2.01
CA GLY A 53 -3.54 12.15 -2.11
C GLY A 53 -4.82 11.45 -1.67
N GLY A 54 -5.46 11.93 -0.58
CA GLY A 54 -6.77 11.45 -0.12
C GLY A 54 -7.89 11.70 -1.13
N ILE A 55 -7.91 12.86 -1.80
CA ILE A 55 -8.88 13.15 -2.87
C ILE A 55 -8.69 12.19 -4.05
N VAL A 56 -7.46 11.95 -4.49
CA VAL A 56 -7.15 10.97 -5.55
C VAL A 56 -7.58 9.56 -5.13
N ALA A 57 -7.33 9.20 -3.87
CA ALA A 57 -7.76 7.93 -3.29
C ALA A 57 -9.29 7.80 -3.23
N MET A 58 -10.03 8.88 -2.94
CA MET A 58 -11.49 8.89 -2.95
C MET A 58 -12.07 8.58 -4.34
N PHE A 59 -11.54 9.20 -5.40
CA PHE A 59 -11.95 8.89 -6.77
C PHE A 59 -11.64 7.44 -7.14
N SER A 60 -10.44 6.97 -6.80
CA SER A 60 -10.03 5.58 -7.04
C SER A 60 -10.87 4.59 -6.24
N GLY A 61 -11.14 4.91 -4.97
CA GLY A 61 -12.01 4.14 -4.08
C GLY A 61 -13.44 4.03 -4.60
N TYR A 62 -13.97 5.09 -5.24
CA TYR A 62 -15.27 5.04 -5.89
C TYR A 62 -15.30 3.99 -7.02
N ALA A 63 -14.31 3.98 -7.91
CA ALA A 63 -14.24 2.99 -8.98
C ALA A 63 -14.12 1.55 -8.43
N TYR A 64 -13.24 1.34 -7.44
CA TYR A 64 -13.10 0.06 -6.76
C TYR A 64 -14.37 -0.41 -6.05
N ALA A 65 -15.04 0.51 -5.35
CA ALA A 65 -16.27 0.21 -4.63
C ALA A 65 -17.39 -0.26 -5.57
N ARG A 66 -17.54 0.40 -6.73
CA ARG A 66 -18.55 0.03 -7.74
C ARG A 66 -18.20 -1.30 -8.41
N LEU A 67 -16.95 -1.52 -8.78
CA LEU A 67 -16.49 -2.79 -9.35
C LEU A 67 -16.61 -3.92 -8.33
N GLY A 68 -16.14 -3.75 -7.09
CA GLY A 68 -16.23 -4.77 -6.05
C GLY A 68 -17.66 -5.10 -5.64
N ALA A 69 -18.55 -4.12 -5.64
CA ALA A 69 -19.98 -4.34 -5.36
C ALA A 69 -20.69 -5.14 -6.44
N SER A 70 -20.35 -4.89 -7.71
CA SER A 70 -21.00 -5.56 -8.86
C SER A 70 -20.35 -6.89 -9.23
N TYR A 71 -19.07 -7.05 -8.92
CA TYR A 71 -18.27 -8.24 -9.21
C TYR A 71 -17.53 -8.73 -7.96
N PRO A 72 -18.27 -9.19 -6.92
CA PRO A 72 -17.64 -9.70 -5.72
C PRO A 72 -16.74 -10.90 -6.04
N SER A 73 -15.46 -10.81 -5.67
CA SER A 73 -14.48 -11.86 -5.90
C SER A 73 -13.29 -11.73 -4.94
N ASN A 74 -12.54 -12.81 -4.79
CA ASN A 74 -11.29 -12.84 -4.02
C ASN A 74 -10.07 -12.36 -4.83
N GLY A 75 -10.21 -12.22 -6.15
CA GLY A 75 -9.13 -11.83 -7.06
C GLY A 75 -8.90 -10.32 -7.13
N GLY A 76 -9.84 -9.52 -6.61
CA GLY A 76 -9.74 -8.07 -6.54
C GLY A 76 -9.43 -7.42 -7.90
N ILE A 77 -8.38 -6.61 -7.95
CA ILE A 77 -7.98 -5.84 -9.14
C ILE A 77 -7.70 -6.72 -10.37
N ILE A 78 -7.17 -7.93 -10.18
CA ILE A 78 -6.84 -8.83 -11.30
C ILE A 78 -8.12 -9.28 -12.00
N ASP A 79 -9.17 -9.59 -11.25
CA ASP A 79 -10.46 -9.96 -11.81
C ASP A 79 -11.12 -8.77 -12.51
N PHE A 80 -10.90 -7.54 -12.02
CA PHE A 80 -11.35 -6.34 -12.72
C PHE A 80 -10.65 -6.20 -14.08
N PHE A 81 -9.35 -6.43 -14.14
CA PHE A 81 -8.62 -6.39 -15.41
C PHE A 81 -9.12 -7.45 -16.41
N ARG A 82 -9.34 -8.69 -15.94
CA ARG A 82 -9.87 -9.77 -16.78
C ARG A 82 -11.26 -9.45 -17.33
N ARG A 83 -12.15 -8.95 -16.48
CA ARG A 83 -13.53 -8.61 -16.87
C ARG A 83 -13.60 -7.43 -17.84
N GLY A 84 -12.85 -6.37 -17.56
CA GLY A 84 -12.91 -5.15 -18.37
C GLY A 84 -12.07 -5.18 -19.62
N LEU A 85 -10.93 -5.91 -19.62
CA LEU A 85 -9.98 -5.94 -20.74
C LEU A 85 -9.93 -7.29 -21.47
N GLY A 86 -10.66 -8.30 -20.93
CA GLY A 86 -10.63 -9.67 -21.43
C GLY A 86 -9.34 -10.41 -21.06
N ASN A 87 -9.24 -11.69 -21.45
CA ASN A 87 -8.09 -12.55 -21.15
C ASN A 87 -6.92 -12.34 -22.16
N GLY A 88 -6.62 -11.07 -22.49
CA GLY A 88 -5.57 -10.69 -23.42
C GLY A 88 -4.20 -10.48 -22.78
N VAL A 89 -3.23 -10.08 -23.63
CA VAL A 89 -1.86 -9.72 -23.19
C VAL A 89 -1.90 -8.53 -22.22
N PHE A 90 -2.74 -7.52 -22.48
CA PHE A 90 -2.82 -6.32 -21.63
C PHE A 90 -3.33 -6.61 -20.23
N SER A 91 -4.37 -7.45 -20.09
CA SER A 91 -4.87 -7.86 -18.77
C SER A 91 -3.80 -8.61 -17.98
N LEU A 92 -3.10 -9.55 -18.61
CA LEU A 92 -2.00 -10.28 -18.00
C LEU A 92 -0.82 -9.37 -17.64
N ALA A 93 -0.45 -8.42 -18.51
CA ALA A 93 0.62 -7.46 -18.24
C ALA A 93 0.31 -6.57 -17.02
N LEU A 94 -0.93 -6.08 -16.91
CA LEU A 94 -1.37 -5.31 -15.74
C LEU A 94 -1.42 -6.15 -14.46
N SER A 95 -1.80 -7.42 -14.55
CA SER A 95 -1.78 -8.34 -13.41
C SER A 95 -0.35 -8.60 -12.92
N LEU A 96 0.59 -8.81 -13.84
CA LEU A 96 2.02 -8.95 -13.54
C LEU A 96 2.61 -7.64 -12.99
N LEU A 97 2.22 -6.50 -13.56
CA LEU A 97 2.65 -5.19 -13.05
C LEU A 97 2.16 -4.99 -11.61
N TYR A 98 0.91 -5.34 -11.32
CA TYR A 98 0.37 -5.26 -9.95
C TYR A 98 1.10 -6.19 -8.98
N LEU A 99 1.45 -7.40 -9.41
CA LEU A 99 2.26 -8.33 -8.62
C LEU A 99 3.64 -7.73 -8.31
N LEU A 100 4.32 -7.16 -9.32
CA LEU A 100 5.59 -6.45 -9.14
C LEU A 100 5.44 -5.25 -8.21
N THR A 101 4.34 -4.50 -8.33
CA THR A 101 4.05 -3.35 -7.45
C THR A 101 3.93 -3.77 -5.99
N LEU A 102 3.25 -4.89 -5.70
CA LEU A 102 3.19 -5.45 -4.35
C LEU A 102 4.58 -5.89 -3.87
N ALA A 103 5.40 -6.50 -4.74
CA ALA A 103 6.76 -6.89 -4.41
C ALA A 103 7.64 -5.68 -4.02
N VAL A 104 7.57 -4.59 -4.79
CA VAL A 104 8.26 -3.32 -4.47
C VAL A 104 7.73 -2.73 -3.17
N SER A 105 6.42 -2.78 -2.94
CA SER A 105 5.81 -2.30 -1.70
C SER A 105 6.29 -3.09 -0.48
N ILE A 106 6.41 -4.43 -0.58
CA ILE A 106 6.98 -5.25 0.50
C ILE A 106 8.43 -4.85 0.77
N ALA A 107 9.24 -4.66 -0.28
CA ALA A 107 10.63 -4.23 -0.15
C ALA A 107 10.75 -2.86 0.55
N MET A 108 9.89 -1.91 0.18
CA MET A 108 9.80 -0.59 0.81
C MET A 108 9.46 -0.69 2.30
N VAL A 109 8.43 -1.46 2.63
CA VAL A 109 7.98 -1.65 4.01
C VAL A 109 9.03 -2.36 4.86
N ALA A 110 9.74 -3.32 4.28
CA ALA A 110 10.82 -4.02 4.95
C ALA A 110 12.00 -3.07 5.28
N ARG A 111 12.32 -2.14 4.38
CA ARG A 111 13.29 -1.07 4.65
C ARG A 111 12.85 -0.18 5.82
N ALA A 112 11.58 0.24 5.84
CA ALA A 112 11.04 0.98 6.97
C ALA A 112 11.10 0.18 8.27
N PHE A 113 10.73 -1.11 8.25
CA PHE A 113 10.89 -2.00 9.41
C PHE A 113 12.34 -2.02 9.89
N GLY A 114 13.31 -2.19 8.97
CA GLY A 114 14.74 -2.19 9.29
C GLY A 114 15.18 -0.89 9.96
N ALA A 115 14.77 0.27 9.44
CA ALA A 115 15.07 1.57 10.03
C ALA A 115 14.52 1.71 11.47
N TYR A 116 13.26 1.32 11.70
CA TYR A 116 12.68 1.31 13.05
C TYR A 116 13.35 0.28 13.97
N ALA A 117 13.74 -0.89 13.47
CA ALA A 117 14.44 -1.91 14.24
C ALA A 117 15.83 -1.44 14.70
N VAL A 118 16.55 -0.74 13.82
CA VAL A 118 17.84 -0.12 14.19
C VAL A 118 17.63 0.94 15.27
N GLN A 119 16.62 1.81 15.15
CA GLN A 119 16.31 2.80 16.17
C GLN A 119 15.92 2.17 17.51
N PHE A 120 15.26 1.02 17.50
CA PHE A 120 14.87 0.32 18.72
C PHE A 120 16.04 -0.37 19.43
N LEU A 121 16.94 -1.00 18.67
CA LEU A 121 18.02 -1.83 19.20
C LEU A 121 19.36 -1.11 19.31
N HIS A 122 19.56 -0.07 18.49
CA HIS A 122 20.81 0.70 18.36
C HIS A 122 20.48 2.19 18.29
N GLU A 123 19.89 2.72 19.37
CA GLU A 123 19.38 4.10 19.41
C GLU A 123 20.40 5.12 18.88
N GLY A 124 19.95 5.98 17.94
CA GLY A 124 20.79 6.98 17.30
C GLY A 124 21.67 6.48 16.14
N SER A 125 21.75 5.16 15.90
CA SER A 125 22.44 4.60 14.75
C SER A 125 21.58 4.68 13.49
N GLN A 126 22.23 4.78 12.34
CA GLN A 126 21.62 4.71 11.01
C GLN A 126 22.47 3.88 10.05
N GLU A 127 23.10 2.85 10.57
CA GLU A 127 23.97 2.00 9.78
C GLU A 127 23.17 1.21 8.74
N GLU A 128 23.40 1.51 7.49
CA GLU A 128 22.70 0.94 6.34
C GLU A 128 22.75 -0.59 6.31
N HIS A 129 23.86 -1.19 6.72
CA HIS A 129 23.99 -2.64 6.77
C HIS A 129 23.09 -3.29 7.83
N LEU A 130 22.84 -2.65 8.97
CA LEU A 130 21.91 -3.12 9.99
C LEU A 130 20.46 -2.97 9.52
N ILE A 131 20.13 -1.82 8.89
CA ILE A 131 18.80 -1.62 8.28
C ILE A 131 18.50 -2.74 7.29
N LEU A 132 19.46 -3.04 6.40
CA LEU A 132 19.31 -4.12 5.43
C LEU A 132 19.20 -5.50 6.09
N LEU A 133 19.99 -5.78 7.12
CA LEU A 133 19.94 -7.05 7.85
C LEU A 133 18.56 -7.30 8.45
N TYR A 134 17.99 -6.32 9.16
CA TYR A 134 16.65 -6.43 9.75
C TYR A 134 15.56 -6.47 8.70
N ALA A 135 15.70 -5.72 7.59
CA ALA A 135 14.76 -5.76 6.48
C ALA A 135 14.69 -7.14 5.80
N LEU A 136 15.84 -7.76 5.51
CA LEU A 136 15.90 -9.10 4.93
C LEU A 136 15.42 -10.15 5.94
N GLY A 137 15.76 -9.98 7.23
CA GLY A 137 15.32 -10.86 8.30
C GLY A 137 13.80 -10.92 8.43
N ILE A 138 13.12 -9.77 8.44
CA ILE A 138 11.64 -9.76 8.56
C ILE A 138 10.96 -10.36 7.32
N ILE A 139 11.50 -10.14 6.10
CA ILE A 139 10.97 -10.78 4.89
C ILE A 139 11.07 -12.30 5.03
N ALA A 140 12.21 -12.84 5.47
CA ALA A 140 12.42 -14.27 5.65
C ALA A 140 11.46 -14.85 6.70
N VAL A 141 11.33 -14.20 7.86
CA VAL A 141 10.43 -14.59 8.95
C VAL A 141 8.98 -14.63 8.48
N MET A 142 8.50 -13.54 7.83
CA MET A 142 7.10 -13.46 7.38
C MET A 142 6.82 -14.43 6.23
N THR A 143 7.80 -14.70 5.37
CA THR A 143 7.70 -15.74 4.34
C THR A 143 7.53 -17.12 4.97
N LEU A 144 8.31 -17.44 6.01
CA LEU A 144 8.19 -18.70 6.72
C LEU A 144 6.80 -18.83 7.38
N PHE A 145 6.31 -17.77 8.05
CA PHE A 145 4.98 -17.77 8.64
C PHE A 145 3.89 -18.06 7.61
N ASN A 146 3.90 -17.37 6.46
CA ASN A 146 2.92 -17.58 5.39
C ASN A 146 3.03 -18.99 4.76
N SER A 147 4.21 -19.62 4.80
CA SER A 147 4.42 -20.99 4.32
C SER A 147 3.90 -22.06 5.29
N LEU A 148 3.72 -21.73 6.57
CA LEU A 148 3.35 -22.69 7.61
C LEU A 148 1.84 -22.76 7.87
N SER A 149 1.11 -21.63 7.84
CA SER A 149 -0.32 -21.60 8.20
C SER A 149 -1.06 -20.38 7.69
N ASN A 150 -2.23 -20.61 7.06
CA ASN A 150 -3.13 -19.54 6.59
C ASN A 150 -4.17 -19.08 7.64
N HIS A 151 -4.31 -19.77 8.78
CA HIS A 151 -5.46 -19.57 9.68
C HIS A 151 -5.24 -18.63 10.87
N ALA A 152 -4.00 -18.35 11.27
CA ALA A 152 -3.72 -17.56 12.48
C ALA A 152 -3.79 -16.03 12.26
N VAL A 153 -3.80 -15.57 11.01
CA VAL A 153 -3.54 -14.18 10.63
C VAL A 153 -4.71 -13.24 10.97
N GLY A 154 -5.96 -13.66 10.81
CA GLY A 154 -7.09 -12.74 10.81
C GLY A 154 -7.45 -12.12 12.19
N ARG A 155 -7.33 -12.87 13.30
CA ARG A 155 -7.67 -12.33 14.63
C ARG A 155 -6.58 -11.43 15.20
N LEU A 156 -5.32 -11.79 14.96
CA LEU A 156 -4.18 -10.99 15.36
C LEU A 156 -4.16 -9.64 14.63
N GLU A 157 -4.51 -9.63 13.35
CA GLU A 157 -4.56 -8.40 12.54
C GLU A 157 -5.53 -7.36 13.11
N VAL A 158 -6.72 -7.77 13.56
CA VAL A 158 -7.69 -6.84 14.17
C VAL A 158 -7.11 -6.19 15.44
N ILE A 159 -6.42 -6.96 16.28
CA ILE A 159 -5.79 -6.45 17.51
C ILE A 159 -4.66 -5.49 17.15
N LEU A 160 -3.81 -5.86 16.18
CA LEU A 160 -2.70 -5.03 15.72
C LEU A 160 -3.20 -3.71 15.11
N VAL A 161 -4.29 -3.75 14.34
CA VAL A 161 -4.94 -2.53 13.82
C VAL A 161 -5.42 -1.64 14.97
N GLY A 162 -6.04 -2.21 16.00
CA GLY A 162 -6.47 -1.45 17.18
C GLY A 162 -5.29 -0.78 17.90
N ILE A 163 -4.19 -1.52 18.13
CA ILE A 163 -2.99 -1.01 18.81
C ILE A 163 -2.37 0.14 18.01
N LYS A 164 -2.12 -0.05 16.70
CA LYS A 164 -1.49 0.99 15.86
C LYS A 164 -2.35 2.24 15.74
N MET A 165 -3.68 2.10 15.65
CA MET A 165 -4.61 3.24 15.66
C MET A 165 -4.57 3.99 16.99
N MET A 166 -4.54 3.28 18.11
CA MET A 166 -4.46 3.88 19.44
C MET A 166 -3.14 4.65 19.63
N ILE A 167 -2.01 4.11 19.17
CA ILE A 167 -0.70 4.78 19.24
C ILE A 167 -0.70 6.06 18.41
N LEU A 168 -1.21 6.02 17.17
CA LEU A 168 -1.27 7.21 16.31
C LEU A 168 -2.23 8.27 16.84
N LEU A 169 -3.38 7.86 17.37
CA LEU A 169 -4.32 8.79 18.01
C LEU A 169 -3.72 9.42 19.28
N LEU A 170 -3.00 8.65 20.10
CA LEU A 170 -2.28 9.17 21.25
C LEU A 170 -1.27 10.24 20.84
N LEU A 171 -0.48 9.98 19.78
CA LEU A 171 0.48 10.94 19.26
C LEU A 171 -0.20 12.21 18.75
N ILE A 172 -1.30 12.08 18.01
CA ILE A 172 -2.08 13.23 17.51
C ILE A 172 -2.64 14.05 18.68
N ILE A 173 -3.26 13.40 19.68
CA ILE A 173 -3.83 14.09 20.85
C ILE A 173 -2.72 14.83 21.62
N ALA A 174 -1.56 14.20 21.83
CA ALA A 174 -0.44 14.85 22.50
C ALA A 174 0.06 16.07 21.68
N GLY A 175 0.19 15.92 20.36
CA GLY A 175 0.72 16.97 19.48
C GLY A 175 -0.24 18.12 19.17
N VAL A 176 -1.57 17.94 19.33
CA VAL A 176 -2.53 19.05 19.10
C VAL A 176 -2.29 20.23 20.03
N TRP A 177 -1.84 19.99 21.26
CA TRP A 177 -1.56 21.05 22.23
C TRP A 177 -0.20 21.74 22.02
N SER A 178 0.71 21.13 21.29
CA SER A 178 2.04 21.66 20.97
C SER A 178 2.14 22.29 19.57
N LEU A 179 1.06 22.26 18.78
CA LEU A 179 1.06 22.79 17.41
C LEU A 179 1.55 24.24 17.37
N GLN A 180 2.63 24.48 16.65
CA GLN A 180 3.19 25.80 16.40
C GLN A 180 2.79 26.28 15.01
N PRO A 181 1.87 27.28 14.89
CA PRO A 181 1.42 27.77 13.59
C PRO A 181 2.56 28.25 12.67
N ALA A 182 3.65 28.72 13.25
CA ALA A 182 4.82 29.16 12.49
C ALA A 182 5.49 28.02 11.72
N HIS A 183 5.53 26.80 12.27
CA HIS A 183 6.18 25.65 11.65
C HIS A 183 5.33 24.96 10.58
N ILE A 184 4.01 25.13 10.64
CA ILE A 184 3.06 24.52 9.68
C ILE A 184 2.51 25.54 8.66
N SER A 185 2.96 26.81 8.74
CA SER A 185 2.56 27.84 7.78
C SER A 185 3.29 27.64 6.45
N VAL A 186 2.53 27.63 5.37
CA VAL A 186 3.07 27.56 4.00
C VAL A 186 3.60 28.94 3.64
N SER A 187 4.88 29.21 3.92
CA SER A 187 5.52 30.49 3.65
C SER A 187 5.80 30.75 2.17
N ALA A 188 5.97 29.66 1.38
CA ALA A 188 6.12 29.72 -0.07
C ALA A 188 5.43 28.49 -0.70
N PRO A 189 4.78 28.64 -1.87
CA PRO A 189 4.21 27.50 -2.56
C PRO A 189 5.35 26.54 -2.98
N PRO A 190 5.19 25.23 -2.77
CA PRO A 190 6.19 24.26 -3.20
C PRO A 190 6.32 24.30 -4.72
N SER A 191 7.49 23.91 -5.25
CA SER A 191 7.65 23.76 -6.68
C SER A 191 6.63 22.75 -7.22
N SER A 192 6.15 22.96 -8.44
CA SER A 192 5.18 22.03 -9.07
C SER A 192 5.72 20.59 -9.10
N GLY A 193 7.02 20.41 -9.29
CA GLY A 193 7.67 19.10 -9.24
C GLY A 193 7.60 18.45 -7.85
N ALA A 194 7.95 19.17 -6.79
CA ALA A 194 7.85 18.68 -5.42
C ALA A 194 6.41 18.32 -5.06
N PHE A 195 5.45 19.15 -5.45
CA PHE A 195 4.02 18.92 -5.21
C PHE A 195 3.53 17.61 -5.83
N PHE A 196 3.77 17.38 -7.13
CA PHE A 196 3.34 16.15 -7.79
C PHE A 196 4.10 14.91 -7.29
N SER A 197 5.40 15.03 -6.99
CA SER A 197 6.15 13.95 -6.36
C SER A 197 5.55 13.56 -5.00
N CYS A 198 5.25 14.55 -4.19
CA CYS A 198 4.71 14.31 -2.86
C CYS A 198 3.29 13.71 -2.94
N ILE A 199 2.40 14.18 -3.84
CA ILE A 199 1.09 13.56 -4.06
C ILE A 199 1.24 12.10 -4.50
N GLY A 200 2.18 11.80 -5.41
CA GLY A 200 2.43 10.43 -5.85
C GLY A 200 2.82 9.53 -4.68
N ILE A 201 3.75 9.96 -3.83
CA ILE A 201 4.20 9.22 -2.65
C ILE A 201 3.08 9.11 -1.60
N THR A 202 2.36 10.20 -1.31
CA THR A 202 1.28 10.18 -0.32
C THR A 202 0.09 9.34 -0.78
N PHE A 203 -0.22 9.29 -2.09
CA PHE A 203 -1.23 8.38 -2.64
C PHE A 203 -0.91 6.91 -2.34
N LEU A 204 0.37 6.51 -2.37
CA LEU A 204 0.79 5.15 -2.01
C LEU A 204 0.39 4.80 -0.57
N ALA A 205 0.40 5.78 0.35
CA ALA A 205 -0.04 5.54 1.73
C ALA A 205 -1.51 5.14 1.82
N TYR A 206 -2.34 5.51 0.85
CA TYR A 206 -3.74 5.11 0.76
C TYR A 206 -3.96 3.81 -0.03
N ALA A 207 -2.99 3.31 -0.79
CA ALA A 207 -3.18 2.20 -1.73
C ALA A 207 -3.75 0.91 -1.10
N GLY A 208 -3.63 0.75 0.22
CA GLY A 208 -4.22 -0.34 1.01
C GLY A 208 -5.75 -0.48 0.91
N PHE A 209 -6.49 0.55 0.49
CA PHE A 209 -7.95 0.46 0.34
C PHE A 209 -8.37 -0.64 -0.64
N GLY A 210 -7.53 -0.99 -1.61
CA GLY A 210 -7.81 -2.07 -2.57
C GLY A 210 -8.10 -3.43 -1.91
N MET A 211 -7.56 -3.66 -0.69
CA MET A 211 -7.82 -4.89 0.09
C MET A 211 -9.30 -5.07 0.46
N MET A 212 -10.06 -3.98 0.56
CA MET A 212 -11.51 -4.05 0.80
C MET A 212 -12.24 -4.77 -0.33
N ALA A 213 -11.79 -4.60 -1.58
CA ALA A 213 -12.39 -5.27 -2.73
C ALA A 213 -12.21 -6.79 -2.68
N ASN A 214 -11.12 -7.29 -2.10
CA ASN A 214 -10.87 -8.72 -1.94
C ASN A 214 -11.79 -9.41 -0.92
N ALA A 215 -12.51 -8.63 -0.10
CA ALA A 215 -13.46 -9.13 0.87
C ALA A 215 -14.93 -9.02 0.40
N ALA A 216 -15.16 -8.50 -0.80
CA ALA A 216 -16.49 -8.15 -1.30
C ALA A 216 -17.46 -9.37 -1.39
N ASP A 217 -16.93 -10.57 -1.65
CA ASP A 217 -17.69 -11.83 -1.70
C ASP A 217 -18.30 -12.24 -0.34
N LYS A 218 -17.74 -11.72 0.77
CA LYS A 218 -18.17 -11.99 2.14
C LYS A 218 -19.05 -10.89 2.73
N VAL A 219 -19.28 -9.81 1.99
CA VAL A 219 -20.02 -8.63 2.47
C VAL A 219 -21.51 -8.84 2.33
N LYS A 220 -22.27 -8.50 3.39
CA LYS A 220 -23.73 -8.43 3.31
C LYS A 220 -24.10 -7.22 2.45
N ASP A 221 -24.99 -7.39 1.47
CA ASP A 221 -25.46 -6.31 0.60
C ASP A 221 -24.34 -5.44 0.01
N PRO A 222 -23.40 -6.02 -0.78
CA PRO A 222 -22.19 -5.34 -1.22
C PRO A 222 -22.48 -4.07 -2.02
N GLN A 223 -23.61 -3.97 -2.72
CA GLN A 223 -24.03 -2.78 -3.47
C GLN A 223 -24.23 -1.53 -2.58
N VAL A 224 -24.57 -1.73 -1.31
CA VAL A 224 -24.80 -0.65 -0.34
C VAL A 224 -23.58 -0.46 0.56
N ILE A 225 -23.00 -1.55 1.06
CA ILE A 225 -21.95 -1.50 2.06
C ILE A 225 -20.62 -1.08 1.44
N MET A 226 -20.24 -1.62 0.27
CA MET A 226 -18.94 -1.33 -0.33
C MET A 226 -18.71 0.17 -0.59
N PRO A 227 -19.61 0.90 -1.29
CA PRO A 227 -19.41 2.33 -1.53
C PRO A 227 -19.28 3.14 -0.23
N ARG A 228 -20.10 2.83 0.79
CA ARG A 228 -20.05 3.50 2.09
C ARG A 228 -18.76 3.19 2.85
N ALA A 229 -18.33 1.92 2.82
CA ALA A 229 -17.12 1.50 3.51
C ALA A 229 -15.87 2.15 2.92
N PHE A 230 -15.74 2.23 1.59
CA PHE A 230 -14.63 2.90 0.94
C PHE A 230 -14.59 4.40 1.29
N LEU A 231 -15.74 5.08 1.21
CA LEU A 231 -15.83 6.49 1.55
C LEU A 231 -15.40 6.77 3.00
N VAL A 232 -15.93 5.99 3.94
CA VAL A 232 -15.63 6.15 5.38
C VAL A 232 -14.17 5.81 5.66
N ALA A 233 -13.67 4.68 5.16
CA ALA A 233 -12.30 4.25 5.42
C ALA A 233 -11.26 5.25 4.88
N ILE A 234 -11.40 5.68 3.63
CA ILE A 234 -10.49 6.65 3.02
C ILE A 234 -10.62 8.01 3.71
N GLY A 235 -11.85 8.46 4.02
CA GLY A 235 -12.08 9.74 4.71
C GLY A 235 -11.46 9.80 6.09
N VAL A 236 -11.67 8.77 6.92
CA VAL A 236 -11.07 8.66 8.25
C VAL A 236 -9.54 8.61 8.15
N THR A 237 -9.00 7.81 7.21
CA THR A 237 -7.55 7.73 7.02
C THR A 237 -6.96 9.05 6.53
N THR A 238 -7.66 9.79 5.65
CA THR A 238 -7.22 11.11 5.19
C THR A 238 -7.12 12.10 6.36
N LEU A 239 -8.14 12.16 7.21
CA LEU A 239 -8.11 13.02 8.40
C LEU A 239 -6.97 12.64 9.35
N LEU A 240 -6.78 11.33 9.59
CA LEU A 240 -5.69 10.82 10.42
C LEU A 240 -4.32 11.24 9.86
N TYR A 241 -4.10 11.09 8.56
CA TYR A 241 -2.82 11.40 7.92
C TYR A 241 -2.52 12.90 7.90
N ILE A 242 -3.52 13.73 7.63
CA ILE A 242 -3.38 15.19 7.72
C ILE A 242 -3.02 15.59 9.15
N SER A 243 -3.75 15.08 10.16
CA SER A 243 -3.50 15.40 11.56
C SER A 243 -2.10 14.97 11.99
N LEU A 244 -1.68 13.76 11.59
CA LEU A 244 -0.35 13.26 11.92
C LEU A 244 0.75 14.06 11.21
N ALA A 245 0.56 14.44 9.94
CA ALA A 245 1.51 15.27 9.23
C ALA A 245 1.68 16.63 9.90
N LEU A 246 0.60 17.27 10.32
CA LEU A 246 0.65 18.54 11.05
C LEU A 246 1.43 18.42 12.36
N VAL A 247 1.19 17.36 13.15
CA VAL A 247 1.89 17.10 14.39
C VAL A 247 3.38 16.87 14.14
N VAL A 248 3.73 15.96 13.24
CA VAL A 248 5.14 15.62 12.96
C VAL A 248 5.91 16.83 12.45
N LEU A 249 5.33 17.61 11.55
CA LEU A 249 6.00 18.80 10.98
C LEU A 249 6.11 19.96 11.97
N SER A 250 5.26 19.99 13.00
CA SER A 250 5.36 21.00 14.08
C SER A 250 6.52 20.72 15.03
N ASP A 251 6.83 19.45 15.27
CA ASP A 251 7.70 19.02 16.36
C ASP A 251 9.05 18.44 15.89
N VAL A 252 9.22 18.17 14.58
CA VAL A 252 10.48 17.67 14.00
C VAL A 252 11.13 18.79 13.18
N SER A 253 12.37 19.15 13.51
CA SER A 253 13.12 20.16 12.78
C SER A 253 13.54 19.67 11.38
N ALA A 254 13.78 20.57 10.44
CA ALA A 254 14.23 20.22 9.08
C ALA A 254 15.53 19.38 9.11
N LEU A 255 16.46 19.68 10.02
CA LEU A 255 17.71 18.94 10.18
C LEU A 255 17.50 17.51 10.69
N GLU A 256 16.58 17.32 11.64
CA GLU A 256 16.20 16.01 12.14
C GLU A 256 15.44 15.22 11.08
N LEU A 257 14.57 15.89 10.30
CA LEU A 257 13.85 15.28 9.20
C LEU A 257 14.82 14.76 8.13
N GLU A 258 15.85 15.55 7.77
CA GLU A 258 16.86 15.14 6.81
C GLU A 258 17.64 13.89 7.29
N LYS A 259 17.91 13.82 8.59
CA LYS A 259 18.63 12.70 9.19
C LYS A 259 17.77 11.47 9.46
N TYR A 260 16.52 11.64 9.88
CA TYR A 260 15.65 10.57 10.38
C TYR A 260 14.33 10.44 9.60
N ALA A 261 14.33 10.76 8.29
CA ALA A 261 13.12 10.72 7.47
C ALA A 261 12.40 9.36 7.53
N ASP A 262 13.14 8.26 7.53
CA ASP A 262 12.59 6.91 7.55
C ASP A 262 11.88 6.56 8.88
N THR A 263 12.10 7.35 9.93
CA THR A 263 11.52 7.17 11.27
C THR A 263 10.91 8.45 11.85
N ALA A 264 10.56 9.41 10.99
CA ALA A 264 10.08 10.75 11.37
C ALA A 264 8.91 10.73 12.36
N VAL A 265 7.98 9.76 12.24
CA VAL A 265 6.83 9.61 13.14
C VAL A 265 7.28 9.30 14.57
N ALA A 266 8.34 8.49 14.75
CA ALA A 266 8.88 8.22 16.07
C ALA A 266 9.65 9.40 16.64
N GLN A 267 10.39 10.14 15.79
CA GLN A 267 11.10 11.34 16.24
C GLN A 267 10.16 12.40 16.81
N ALA A 268 8.98 12.60 16.20
CA ALA A 268 7.96 13.51 16.72
C ALA A 268 7.43 13.11 18.11
N ALA A 269 7.47 11.83 18.47
CA ALA A 269 7.00 11.37 19.78
C ALA A 269 7.94 11.77 20.93
N SER A 270 9.24 11.96 20.66
CA SER A 270 10.23 12.29 21.70
C SER A 270 9.95 13.63 22.40
N PRO A 271 9.77 14.77 21.68
CA PRO A 271 9.43 16.03 22.33
C PRO A 271 8.04 16.05 22.96
N LEU A 272 7.08 15.25 22.45
CA LEU A 272 5.69 15.26 22.89
C LEU A 272 5.43 14.38 24.12
N LEU A 273 6.02 13.19 24.14
CA LEU A 273 5.70 12.13 25.12
C LEU A 273 6.96 11.61 25.84
N GLY A 274 8.12 12.26 25.59
CA GLY A 274 9.41 11.82 26.13
C GLY A 274 9.88 10.49 25.53
N HIS A 275 10.95 9.94 26.12
CA HIS A 275 11.56 8.68 25.66
C HIS A 275 10.58 7.49 25.67
N VAL A 276 9.66 7.42 26.64
CA VAL A 276 8.65 6.35 26.68
C VAL A 276 7.71 6.42 25.47
N GLY A 277 7.27 7.63 25.10
CA GLY A 277 6.45 7.84 23.92
C GLY A 277 7.17 7.46 22.64
N TYR A 278 8.44 7.84 22.53
CA TYR A 278 9.30 7.41 21.42
C TYR A 278 9.33 5.89 21.27
N VAL A 279 9.62 5.16 22.36
CA VAL A 279 9.69 3.69 22.34
C VAL A 279 8.33 3.07 21.96
N ILE A 280 7.21 3.59 22.49
CA ILE A 280 5.86 3.11 22.15
C ILE A 280 5.59 3.28 20.65
N VAL A 281 5.94 4.42 20.07
CA VAL A 281 5.74 4.68 18.63
C VAL A 281 6.64 3.80 17.77
N VAL A 282 7.89 3.57 18.17
CA VAL A 282 8.82 2.64 17.48
C VAL A 282 8.25 1.22 17.48
N ILE A 283 7.79 0.72 18.62
CA ILE A 283 7.14 -0.60 18.73
C ILE A 283 5.89 -0.65 17.84
N GLY A 284 5.07 0.41 17.86
CA GLY A 284 3.90 0.53 17.01
C GLY A 284 4.24 0.46 15.51
N ALA A 285 5.31 1.14 15.10
CA ALA A 285 5.81 1.12 13.72
C ALA A 285 6.33 -0.27 13.32
N LEU A 286 7.08 -0.95 14.20
CA LEU A 286 7.55 -2.33 13.97
C LEU A 286 6.38 -3.30 13.80
N LEU A 287 5.37 -3.23 14.66
CA LEU A 287 4.16 -4.06 14.55
C LEU A 287 3.38 -3.74 13.28
N ALA A 288 3.22 -2.45 12.94
CA ALA A 288 2.49 -2.01 11.76
C ALA A 288 3.17 -2.44 10.45
N THR A 289 4.49 -2.29 10.37
CA THR A 289 5.27 -2.67 9.19
C THR A 289 5.36 -4.19 9.05
N ALA A 290 5.58 -4.94 10.12
CA ALA A 290 5.57 -6.40 10.11
C ALA A 290 4.21 -6.96 9.67
N SER A 291 3.09 -6.44 10.20
CA SER A 291 1.73 -6.78 9.78
C SER A 291 1.51 -6.51 8.29
N ALA A 292 1.95 -5.35 7.79
CA ALA A 292 1.81 -5.00 6.39
C ALA A 292 2.64 -5.90 5.45
N ILE A 293 3.87 -6.26 5.84
CA ILE A 293 4.68 -7.22 5.09
C ILE A 293 3.96 -8.56 5.00
N ASN A 294 3.43 -9.06 6.13
CA ASN A 294 2.69 -10.31 6.20
C ASN A 294 1.44 -10.29 5.29
N ALA A 295 0.63 -9.23 5.38
CA ALA A 295 -0.58 -9.09 4.56
C ALA A 295 -0.27 -9.00 3.06
N ASN A 296 0.76 -8.26 2.67
CA ASN A 296 1.17 -8.13 1.28
C ASN A 296 1.79 -9.44 0.74
N LEU A 297 2.59 -10.17 1.52
CA LEU A 297 3.09 -11.51 1.15
C LEU A 297 1.94 -12.48 0.93
N PHE A 298 0.96 -12.49 1.84
CA PHE A 298 -0.24 -13.30 1.70
C PHE A 298 -1.01 -12.96 0.41
N ALA A 299 -1.17 -11.67 0.10
CA ALA A 299 -1.79 -11.23 -1.14
C ALA A 299 -1.01 -11.68 -2.38
N VAL A 300 0.31 -11.54 -2.37
CA VAL A 300 1.20 -11.99 -3.47
C VAL A 300 1.06 -13.50 -3.69
N PHE A 301 1.08 -14.30 -2.63
CA PHE A 301 0.97 -15.75 -2.74
C PHE A 301 -0.41 -16.17 -3.27
N ASN A 302 -1.49 -15.56 -2.79
CA ASN A 302 -2.84 -15.81 -3.32
C ASN A 302 -2.99 -15.42 -4.79
N ILE A 303 -2.38 -14.30 -5.20
CA ILE A 303 -2.35 -13.89 -6.61
C ILE A 303 -1.60 -14.91 -7.45
N MET A 304 -0.43 -15.36 -6.99
CA MET A 304 0.37 -16.38 -7.68
C MET A 304 -0.42 -17.68 -7.84
N ASP A 305 -1.12 -18.13 -6.79
CA ASP A 305 -1.93 -19.35 -6.82
C ASP A 305 -3.14 -19.19 -7.78
N ASN A 306 -3.80 -18.02 -7.78
CA ASN A 306 -4.89 -17.72 -8.71
C ASN A 306 -4.41 -17.70 -10.16
N MET A 307 -3.31 -16.99 -10.47
CA MET A 307 -2.72 -16.96 -11.80
C MET A 307 -2.23 -18.35 -12.23
N GLY A 308 -1.77 -19.15 -11.28
CA GLY A 308 -1.37 -20.53 -11.49
C GLY A 308 -2.52 -21.44 -11.88
N SER A 309 -3.63 -21.37 -11.16
CA SER A 309 -4.84 -22.17 -11.42
C SER A 309 -5.45 -21.85 -12.79
N GLU A 310 -5.38 -20.59 -13.21
CA GLU A 310 -5.80 -20.10 -14.53
C GLU A 310 -4.76 -20.40 -15.65
N ARG A 311 -3.70 -21.12 -15.31
CA ARG A 311 -2.59 -21.45 -16.22
C ARG A 311 -1.92 -20.22 -16.82
N GLU A 312 -1.93 -19.09 -16.12
CA GLU A 312 -1.26 -17.84 -16.52
C GLU A 312 0.20 -17.78 -16.10
N LEU A 313 0.68 -18.76 -15.33
CA LEU A 313 2.08 -18.89 -14.94
C LEU A 313 2.71 -20.15 -15.54
N PRO A 314 4.04 -20.16 -15.76
CA PRO A 314 4.77 -21.38 -16.16
C PRO A 314 4.53 -22.52 -15.18
N LYS A 315 4.42 -23.76 -15.67
CA LYS A 315 4.18 -24.97 -14.84
C LYS A 315 5.16 -25.12 -13.69
N LEU A 316 6.41 -24.68 -13.88
CA LEU A 316 7.44 -24.72 -12.84
C LEU A 316 7.06 -23.87 -11.63
N MET A 317 6.49 -22.67 -11.86
CA MET A 317 6.10 -21.77 -10.77
C MET A 317 4.98 -22.31 -9.90
N ASN A 318 4.11 -23.17 -10.46
CA ASN A 318 3.00 -23.81 -9.73
C ASN A 318 3.40 -25.10 -9.03
N LYS A 319 4.62 -25.60 -9.25
CA LYS A 319 5.09 -26.83 -8.62
C LYS A 319 5.29 -26.58 -7.12
N SER A 320 4.62 -27.38 -6.30
CA SER A 320 4.81 -27.35 -4.85
C SER A 320 6.27 -27.64 -4.49
N LEU A 321 6.84 -26.85 -3.61
CA LEU A 321 8.18 -27.03 -3.06
C LEU A 321 8.11 -27.60 -1.64
N TRP A 322 7.34 -26.96 -0.77
CA TRP A 322 7.22 -27.31 0.63
C TRP A 322 5.92 -26.78 1.23
N ARG A 323 5.11 -27.66 1.84
CA ARG A 323 3.79 -27.34 2.43
C ARG A 323 2.95 -26.49 1.47
N GLN A 324 2.69 -25.21 1.80
CA GLN A 324 1.88 -24.29 1.00
C GLN A 324 2.71 -23.40 0.06
N SER A 325 4.04 -23.59 0.01
CA SER A 325 4.92 -22.79 -0.86
C SER A 325 5.14 -23.44 -2.20
N THR A 326 5.08 -22.65 -3.26
CA THR A 326 5.43 -23.03 -4.63
C THR A 326 6.79 -22.42 -5.02
N TRP A 327 7.40 -22.92 -6.10
CA TRP A 327 8.60 -22.30 -6.67
C TRP A 327 8.37 -20.85 -7.06
N GLY A 328 7.16 -20.50 -7.51
CA GLY A 328 6.78 -19.13 -7.84
C GLY A 328 6.88 -18.20 -6.62
N ASN A 329 6.40 -18.64 -5.47
CA ASN A 329 6.45 -17.86 -4.23
C ASN A 329 7.91 -17.57 -3.83
N ILE A 330 8.81 -18.56 -3.93
CA ILE A 330 10.23 -18.36 -3.62
C ILE A 330 10.90 -17.40 -4.60
N ILE A 331 10.63 -17.54 -5.89
CA ILE A 331 11.18 -16.61 -6.91
C ILE A 331 10.78 -15.17 -6.61
N VAL A 332 9.50 -14.93 -6.27
CA VAL A 332 9.02 -13.58 -5.93
C VAL A 332 9.66 -13.08 -4.64
N VAL A 333 9.82 -13.91 -3.62
CA VAL A 333 10.49 -13.52 -2.36
C VAL A 333 11.96 -13.17 -2.61
N VAL A 334 12.69 -13.96 -3.42
CA VAL A 334 14.06 -13.63 -3.81
C VAL A 334 14.11 -12.29 -4.55
N LEU A 335 13.17 -12.03 -5.46
CA LEU A 335 13.06 -10.75 -6.15
C LEU A 335 12.84 -9.60 -5.15
N ILE A 336 11.94 -9.76 -4.18
CA ILE A 336 11.69 -8.78 -3.12
C ILE A 336 12.98 -8.50 -2.34
N MET A 337 13.71 -9.53 -1.92
CA MET A 337 14.98 -9.39 -1.20
C MET A 337 16.05 -8.66 -2.02
N LEU A 338 16.15 -8.96 -3.32
CA LEU A 338 17.06 -8.27 -4.23
C LEU A 338 16.70 -6.78 -4.39
N MET A 339 15.42 -6.46 -4.54
CA MET A 339 14.96 -5.07 -4.61
C MET A 339 15.20 -4.32 -3.29
N THR A 340 15.01 -4.98 -2.14
CA THR A 340 15.32 -4.44 -0.81
C THR A 340 16.82 -4.12 -0.67
N ALA A 341 17.68 -4.95 -1.22
CA ALA A 341 19.13 -4.73 -1.18
C ALA A 341 19.61 -3.66 -2.18
N ALA A 342 18.96 -3.57 -3.35
CA ALA A 342 19.42 -2.70 -4.44
C ALA A 342 18.95 -1.25 -4.32
N LEU A 343 17.82 -0.98 -3.61
CA LEU A 343 17.16 0.32 -3.58
C LEU A 343 16.95 0.80 -2.15
N ASN A 344 17.07 2.12 -1.94
CA ASN A 344 16.71 2.79 -0.70
C ASN A 344 15.18 2.98 -0.61
N LEU A 345 14.69 3.37 0.57
CA LEU A 345 13.26 3.52 0.87
C LEU A 345 12.59 4.53 -0.09
N GLY A 346 13.17 5.70 -0.32
CA GLY A 346 12.61 6.72 -1.21
C GLY A 346 12.50 6.27 -2.68
N SER A 347 13.50 5.54 -3.18
CA SER A 347 13.44 4.96 -4.53
C SER A 347 12.36 3.88 -4.65
N LEU A 348 12.26 2.99 -3.65
CA LEU A 348 11.21 1.97 -3.59
C LEU A 348 9.82 2.61 -3.53
N ALA A 349 9.66 3.67 -2.71
CA ALA A 349 8.42 4.44 -2.62
C ALA A 349 8.03 5.05 -3.98
N SER A 350 9.01 5.63 -4.70
CA SER A 350 8.77 6.22 -6.01
C SER A 350 8.35 5.18 -7.05
N VAL A 351 9.00 4.02 -7.10
CA VAL A 351 8.65 2.93 -8.02
C VAL A 351 7.28 2.36 -7.69
N ALA A 352 7.01 2.05 -6.42
CA ALA A 352 5.72 1.55 -5.98
C ALA A 352 4.59 2.55 -6.30
N SER A 353 4.79 3.84 -6.01
CA SER A 353 3.82 4.89 -6.30
C SER A 353 3.46 4.96 -7.77
N ALA A 354 4.45 5.05 -8.66
CA ALA A 354 4.21 5.14 -10.10
C ALA A 354 3.45 3.91 -10.63
N THR A 355 3.87 2.71 -10.23
CA THR A 355 3.25 1.47 -10.69
C THR A 355 1.84 1.26 -10.13
N PHE A 356 1.56 1.65 -8.86
CA PHE A 356 0.20 1.67 -8.32
C PHE A 356 -0.69 2.67 -9.04
N LEU A 357 -0.23 3.90 -9.28
CA LEU A 357 -0.98 4.91 -10.02
C LEU A 357 -1.38 4.40 -11.41
N ILE A 358 -0.46 3.72 -12.13
CA ILE A 358 -0.73 3.13 -13.44
C ILE A 358 -1.76 2.00 -13.34
N CYS A 359 -1.63 1.09 -12.37
CA CYS A 359 -2.61 0.03 -12.14
C CYS A 359 -4.00 0.61 -11.83
N TYR A 360 -4.07 1.66 -11.01
CA TYR A 360 -5.34 2.28 -10.65
C TYR A 360 -5.94 3.11 -11.80
N LEU A 361 -5.11 3.70 -12.65
CA LEU A 361 -5.59 4.29 -13.91
C LEU A 361 -6.25 3.22 -14.80
N ALA A 362 -5.66 2.02 -14.87
CA ALA A 362 -6.27 0.91 -15.62
C ALA A 362 -7.62 0.48 -15.00
N VAL A 363 -7.78 0.57 -13.67
CA VAL A 363 -9.09 0.33 -13.01
C VAL A 363 -10.13 1.36 -13.43
N PHE A 364 -9.77 2.65 -13.58
CA PHE A 364 -10.69 3.64 -14.14
C PHE A 364 -11.12 3.30 -15.57
N VAL A 365 -10.19 2.86 -16.42
CA VAL A 365 -10.51 2.41 -17.78
C VAL A 365 -11.51 1.24 -17.76
N VAL A 366 -11.28 0.27 -16.89
CA VAL A 366 -12.21 -0.86 -16.69
C VAL A 366 -13.57 -0.36 -16.20
N ALA A 367 -13.60 0.52 -15.19
CA ALA A 367 -14.83 1.05 -14.63
C ALA A 367 -15.64 1.86 -15.66
N ILE A 368 -14.99 2.62 -16.54
CA ILE A 368 -15.63 3.35 -17.65
C ILE A 368 -16.25 2.36 -18.66
N ARG A 369 -15.51 1.29 -19.02
CA ARG A 369 -16.00 0.26 -19.96
C ARG A 369 -17.22 -0.49 -19.41
N LEU A 370 -17.22 -0.80 -18.13
CA LEU A 370 -18.26 -1.57 -17.44
C LEU A 370 -19.29 -0.67 -16.74
N ARG A 371 -19.30 0.64 -17.00
CA ARG A 371 -20.05 1.64 -16.23
C ARG A 371 -21.54 1.34 -16.08
N HIS A 372 -22.16 0.77 -17.11
CA HIS A 372 -23.59 0.44 -17.12
C HIS A 372 -23.88 -0.73 -16.18
N ASP A 373 -23.03 -1.75 -16.20
CA ASP A 373 -23.16 -2.95 -15.36
C ASP A 373 -22.93 -2.67 -13.89
N ILE A 374 -22.00 -1.74 -13.59
CA ILE A 374 -21.63 -1.37 -12.22
C ILE A 374 -22.42 -0.15 -11.70
N HIS A 375 -23.37 0.36 -12.47
CA HIS A 375 -24.15 1.56 -12.14
C HIS A 375 -23.29 2.75 -11.67
N ALA A 376 -22.13 2.99 -12.35
CA ALA A 376 -21.21 4.05 -11.99
C ALA A 376 -21.50 5.35 -12.74
N SER A 377 -21.32 6.48 -12.05
CA SER A 377 -21.46 7.81 -12.61
C SER A 377 -20.28 8.15 -13.54
N LEU A 378 -20.56 8.35 -14.83
CA LEU A 378 -19.55 8.68 -15.83
C LEU A 378 -18.78 9.98 -15.49
N PRO A 379 -19.41 11.09 -15.08
CA PRO A 379 -18.69 12.30 -14.69
C PRO A 379 -17.65 12.06 -13.61
N ILE A 380 -17.98 11.29 -12.56
CA ILE A 380 -17.05 10.98 -11.47
C ILE A 380 -15.86 10.15 -11.99
N LEU A 381 -16.12 9.17 -12.86
CA LEU A 381 -15.06 8.35 -13.46
C LEU A 381 -14.15 9.18 -14.38
N ILE A 382 -14.71 10.09 -15.19
CA ILE A 382 -13.93 10.97 -16.07
C ILE A 382 -13.06 11.91 -15.23
N VAL A 383 -13.64 12.60 -14.25
CA VAL A 383 -12.89 13.52 -13.37
C VAL A 383 -11.78 12.75 -12.65
N GLY A 384 -12.09 11.57 -12.07
CA GLY A 384 -11.10 10.72 -11.41
C GLY A 384 -9.97 10.29 -12.35
N THR A 385 -10.31 9.94 -13.61
CA THR A 385 -9.31 9.58 -14.63
C THR A 385 -8.41 10.76 -14.96
N LEU A 386 -8.96 11.95 -15.16
CA LEU A 386 -8.19 13.17 -15.47
C LEU A 386 -7.29 13.57 -14.31
N VAL A 387 -7.79 13.53 -13.09
CA VAL A 387 -6.99 13.79 -11.88
C VAL A 387 -5.85 12.77 -11.75
N MET A 388 -6.13 11.49 -11.95
CA MET A 388 -5.12 10.43 -11.92
C MET A 388 -4.05 10.63 -13.00
N LEU A 389 -4.44 10.94 -14.24
CA LEU A 389 -3.52 11.24 -15.33
C LEU A 389 -2.64 12.46 -15.01
N LEU A 390 -3.23 13.53 -14.46
CA LEU A 390 -2.49 14.73 -14.07
C LEU A 390 -1.42 14.38 -13.03
N VAL A 391 -1.78 13.60 -12.01
CA VAL A 391 -0.83 13.16 -10.98
C VAL A 391 0.27 12.28 -11.57
N ILE A 392 -0.05 11.32 -12.45
CA ILE A 392 0.95 10.44 -13.09
C ILE A 392 1.91 11.29 -13.93
N VAL A 393 1.40 12.16 -14.80
CA VAL A 393 2.23 13.00 -15.68
C VAL A 393 3.13 13.92 -14.85
N GLY A 394 2.56 14.61 -13.85
CA GLY A 394 3.32 15.49 -12.97
C GLY A 394 4.38 14.74 -12.16
N PHE A 395 4.05 13.53 -11.66
CA PHE A 395 4.97 12.68 -10.92
C PHE A 395 6.15 12.20 -11.79
N ILE A 396 5.85 11.66 -12.98
CA ILE A 396 6.89 11.20 -13.91
C ILE A 396 7.76 12.36 -14.38
N TYR A 397 7.15 13.52 -14.70
CA TYR A 397 7.88 14.74 -15.06
C TYR A 397 8.83 15.18 -13.93
N SER A 398 8.37 15.14 -12.69
CA SER A 398 9.20 15.49 -11.54
C SER A 398 10.38 14.52 -11.36
N LEU A 399 10.14 13.21 -11.47
CA LEU A 399 11.22 12.21 -11.42
C LEU A 399 12.25 12.41 -12.55
N TRP A 400 11.78 12.79 -13.72
CA TRP A 400 12.65 13.10 -14.87
C TRP A 400 13.51 14.35 -14.59
N SER A 401 12.89 15.44 -14.16
CA SER A 401 13.60 16.71 -13.90
C SER A 401 14.64 16.59 -12.80
N GLN A 402 14.45 15.67 -11.83
CA GLN A 402 15.40 15.36 -10.77
C GLN A 402 16.47 14.34 -11.19
N GLY A 403 16.45 13.81 -12.40
CA GLY A 403 17.35 12.75 -12.84
C GLY A 403 17.23 11.46 -12.04
N SER A 404 16.05 11.17 -11.51
CA SER A 404 15.84 10.04 -10.59
C SER A 404 16.05 8.69 -11.26
N ARG A 405 16.91 7.85 -10.67
CA ARG A 405 17.11 6.46 -11.11
C ARG A 405 15.84 5.60 -10.98
N ALA A 406 14.87 6.03 -10.21
CA ALA A 406 13.58 5.33 -10.08
C ALA A 406 12.86 5.18 -11.44
N LEU A 407 13.06 6.12 -12.40
CA LEU A 407 12.49 6.02 -13.75
C LEU A 407 12.95 4.76 -14.49
N ILE A 408 14.21 4.36 -14.33
CA ILE A 408 14.74 3.15 -14.97
C ILE A 408 13.98 1.92 -14.45
N TRP A 409 13.74 1.87 -13.14
CA TRP A 409 13.01 0.76 -12.52
C TRP A 409 11.52 0.76 -12.89
N ILE A 410 10.89 1.94 -13.01
CA ILE A 410 9.50 2.09 -13.45
C ILE A 410 9.35 1.57 -14.88
N ILE A 411 10.17 2.07 -15.81
CA ILE A 411 10.16 1.64 -17.20
C ILE A 411 10.50 0.15 -17.32
N GLY A 412 11.51 -0.30 -16.58
CA GLY A 412 11.89 -1.72 -16.50
C GLY A 412 10.74 -2.61 -16.05
N SER A 413 9.99 -2.20 -15.01
CA SER A 413 8.82 -2.94 -14.52
C SER A 413 7.70 -3.03 -15.55
N LEU A 414 7.41 -1.94 -16.26
CA LEU A 414 6.42 -1.90 -17.33
C LEU A 414 6.81 -2.80 -18.52
N LEU A 415 8.05 -2.68 -18.97
CA LEU A 415 8.55 -3.50 -20.08
C LEU A 415 8.62 -4.99 -19.68
N LEU A 416 9.11 -5.30 -18.48
CA LEU A 416 9.19 -6.67 -18.00
C LEU A 416 7.80 -7.31 -17.92
N SER A 417 6.82 -6.63 -17.34
CA SER A 417 5.44 -7.13 -17.24
C SER A 417 4.83 -7.38 -18.62
N LEU A 418 5.07 -6.48 -19.59
CA LEU A 418 4.56 -6.61 -20.96
C LEU A 418 5.26 -7.76 -21.71
N ILE A 419 6.59 -7.84 -21.65
CA ILE A 419 7.36 -8.89 -22.34
C ILE A 419 6.98 -10.26 -21.78
N VAL A 420 6.94 -10.42 -20.47
CA VAL A 420 6.54 -11.69 -19.84
C VAL A 420 5.12 -12.06 -20.25
N ALA A 421 4.18 -11.13 -20.25
CA ALA A 421 2.81 -11.38 -20.70
C ALA A 421 2.73 -11.83 -22.16
N MET A 422 3.49 -11.21 -23.06
CA MET A 422 3.56 -11.59 -24.47
C MET A 422 4.12 -13.01 -24.65
N VAL A 423 5.23 -13.33 -23.99
CA VAL A 423 5.85 -14.66 -24.05
C VAL A 423 4.91 -15.75 -23.53
N MET A 424 4.25 -15.48 -22.41
CA MET A 424 3.33 -16.44 -21.78
C MET A 424 2.08 -16.70 -22.64
N LYS A 425 1.52 -15.67 -23.29
CA LYS A 425 0.37 -15.84 -24.19
C LYS A 425 0.76 -16.54 -25.50
N ARG A 426 1.96 -16.26 -26.03
CA ARG A 426 2.47 -16.97 -27.22
C ARG A 426 2.62 -18.48 -26.98
N ASN A 427 3.12 -18.87 -25.83
CA ASN A 427 3.30 -20.28 -25.47
C ASN A 427 1.98 -21.02 -25.17
N LYS A 428 0.84 -20.32 -25.05
CA LYS A 428 -0.49 -20.93 -24.89
C LYS A 428 -1.19 -21.20 -26.23
N THR A 429 -0.73 -20.54 -27.31
CA THR A 429 -1.28 -20.70 -28.66
C THR A 429 -0.58 -21.79 -29.48
N VAL A 430 0.46 -22.40 -28.96
CA VAL A 430 1.14 -23.59 -29.46
C VAL A 430 0.83 -24.78 -28.53
#